data_66891ef6807bdd244a3119778194010d
#
_entry.id   66891ef6807bdd244a3119778194010d
#
_cell.length_a   1.000
_cell.length_b   1.000
_cell.length_c   1.000
_cell.angle_alpha   90.00
_cell.angle_beta   90.00
_cell.angle_gamma   90.00
#
_symmetry.space_group_name_H-M   'P 1'
#
loop_
_entity.id
_entity.type
_entity.pdbx_description
1 polymer ?
#
loop_
_entity_poly.entity_id
_entity_poly.type
_entity_poly.pdbx_seq_one_letter_code
_entity_poly.pdbx_strand_id
1 'polypeptide(L)'
;MKALLLQLPIQGHDFFFSRENIPLAAAYLKAIGNLYGADVEIVPRSVMSFGSDQAILRFLLDAKADLVGMSCYLWNVERSLFLAGELKRERPECTVVLGGPEITPDNQVLLKNPNFDIAVTGEGETPWRAILESYPRIPHIPGALERRVKGSGYFIRALRPNSLAHWPSAYLSGALDDQVDGVLWLETVRGCVHRCAYCYYHKQFPRLRSFPLDRIVTEIERARRRRLREIVFLDPCFTRHPRLQDLLDALVSVNRDQRLRFSAELNVEDIDPEIARKMAQAGFQEVEVGLQSTNLKTLHRIHRRFHPVRFLEGVRRLQAEGIKVMVDIIAGLPGDRFSDICRSLDWVIEQEAYDFLMLYPLALLPATELRQKAHELQLFAMDRPPYLVTGAPGLSAEDIHAAFRYYEERMGEDISPLEMPPALAKTSNALDPLRKLCHLIEWLHPEGVNDRGFQNRHTAYALTLRMGKEVLRTPRLWTPVLKNYLQSNPYSLLSVEVPADSFPEDLHPLWKLVREHCHPLDRDYTVTHTPYRSIFIFSRMKGLTWKWPDPRESTPVVLPNGQTVSFHPVLLLAGTDKDVPSWFLEHIAKRYPSPPEIRLWQPPEDEL
;
A
#
# COMPACT_ATOMS: atom_id res chain seq x y z
N MET A 1 29.47 -4.49 13.46
CA MET A 1 28.05 -4.85 13.35
C MET A 1 27.51 -4.23 12.08
N LYS A 2 26.92 -5.06 11.22
CA LYS A 2 26.26 -4.62 9.99
C LYS A 2 24.74 -4.73 10.14
N ALA A 3 24.02 -3.66 9.88
CA ALA A 3 22.56 -3.62 9.95
C ALA A 3 21.95 -3.27 8.59
N LEU A 4 20.86 -3.94 8.22
CA LEU A 4 20.06 -3.62 7.05
C LEU A 4 18.69 -3.15 7.47
N LEU A 5 18.19 -2.11 6.80
CA LEU A 5 16.85 -1.57 7.03
C LEU A 5 16.01 -1.68 5.76
N LEU A 6 14.75 -2.08 5.89
CA LEU A 6 13.84 -2.14 4.77
C LEU A 6 12.42 -1.70 5.12
N GLN A 7 11.73 -1.17 4.11
CA GLN A 7 10.31 -0.83 4.13
C GLN A 7 9.70 -1.31 2.82
N LEU A 8 8.88 -2.34 2.87
CA LEU A 8 8.25 -2.87 1.66
C LEU A 8 7.14 -1.93 1.18
N PRO A 9 6.95 -1.77 -0.15
CA PRO A 9 5.96 -0.88 -0.73
C PRO A 9 4.54 -1.40 -0.54
N ILE A 10 3.56 -0.54 -0.81
CA ILE A 10 2.19 -0.97 -1.11
C ILE A 10 2.25 -1.85 -2.36
N GLN A 11 1.54 -2.95 -2.33
CA GLN A 11 1.45 -3.88 -3.44
C GLN A 11 0.39 -3.40 -4.43
N GLY A 12 0.70 -3.44 -5.73
CA GLY A 12 -0.22 -3.04 -6.80
C GLY A 12 0.33 -3.45 -8.16
N HIS A 13 -0.54 -3.48 -9.16
CA HIS A 13 -0.20 -3.84 -10.53
C HIS A 13 0.40 -2.68 -11.32
N ASP A 14 0.07 -1.43 -10.97
CA ASP A 14 0.57 -0.23 -11.66
C ASP A 14 1.99 0.19 -11.24
N PHE A 15 2.50 -0.37 -10.14
CA PHE A 15 3.79 -0.01 -9.52
C PHE A 15 3.92 1.45 -9.08
N PHE A 16 2.87 2.24 -9.10
CA PHE A 16 2.91 3.63 -8.65
C PHE A 16 3.43 3.72 -7.22
N PHE A 17 2.77 3.04 -6.29
CA PHE A 17 3.19 3.01 -4.88
C PHE A 17 4.57 2.36 -4.66
N SER A 18 4.96 1.41 -5.50
CA SER A 18 6.29 0.83 -5.44
C SER A 18 7.38 1.83 -5.83
N ARG A 19 7.08 2.76 -6.74
CA ARG A 19 7.99 3.84 -7.14
C ARG A 19 8.06 4.94 -6.10
N GLU A 20 6.97 5.22 -5.42
CA GLU A 20 6.88 6.26 -4.39
C GLU A 20 7.20 5.76 -2.98
N ASN A 21 7.58 4.50 -2.83
CA ASN A 21 7.98 3.95 -1.55
C ASN A 21 9.29 4.59 -1.05
N ILE A 22 9.14 5.57 -0.15
CA ILE A 22 10.26 6.27 0.47
C ILE A 22 10.44 5.75 1.90
N PRO A 23 11.56 5.09 2.20
CA PRO A 23 11.82 4.50 3.51
C PRO A 23 12.30 5.55 4.52
N LEU A 24 11.47 6.54 4.84
CA LEU A 24 11.83 7.70 5.67
C LEU A 24 12.28 7.29 7.08
N ALA A 25 11.56 6.36 7.72
CA ALA A 25 11.95 5.86 9.03
C ALA A 25 13.34 5.19 8.98
N ALA A 26 13.58 4.35 7.98
CA ALA A 26 14.89 3.71 7.80
C ALA A 26 16.01 4.74 7.57
N ALA A 27 15.71 5.84 6.87
CA ALA A 27 16.68 6.90 6.65
C ALA A 27 17.05 7.66 7.93
N TYR A 28 16.09 7.93 8.81
CA TYR A 28 16.37 8.45 10.16
C TYR A 28 17.26 7.50 10.95
N LEU A 29 16.93 6.20 10.95
CA LEU A 29 17.69 5.19 11.68
C LEU A 29 19.10 5.00 11.10
N LYS A 30 19.27 5.07 9.77
CA LYS A 30 20.60 5.07 9.13
C LYS A 30 21.42 6.29 9.54
N ALA A 31 20.81 7.50 9.51
CA ALA A 31 21.49 8.72 9.91
C ALA A 31 21.95 8.66 11.38
N ILE A 32 21.15 8.08 12.26
CA ILE A 32 21.53 7.82 13.66
C ILE A 32 22.68 6.81 13.73
N GLY A 33 22.57 5.70 13.00
CA GLY A 33 23.62 4.68 12.98
C GLY A 33 24.98 5.25 12.61
N ASN A 34 25.03 6.12 11.61
CA ASN A 34 26.26 6.80 11.17
C ASN A 34 26.89 7.65 12.28
N LEU A 35 26.07 8.32 13.14
CA LEU A 35 26.58 9.08 14.29
C LEU A 35 27.27 8.21 15.35
N TYR A 36 26.85 6.95 15.44
CA TYR A 36 27.39 5.98 16.40
C TYR A 36 28.42 5.01 15.78
N GLY A 37 28.86 5.29 14.54
CA GLY A 37 29.87 4.47 13.85
C GLY A 37 29.39 3.06 13.50
N ALA A 38 28.08 2.83 13.43
CA ALA A 38 27.51 1.57 13.01
C ALA A 38 27.36 1.52 11.49
N ASP A 39 27.64 0.35 10.91
CA ASP A 39 27.42 0.09 9.47
C ASP A 39 25.94 -0.20 9.23
N VAL A 40 25.18 0.85 8.91
CA VAL A 40 23.73 0.76 8.69
C VAL A 40 23.39 1.14 7.25
N GLU A 41 22.81 0.20 6.52
CA GLU A 41 22.41 0.38 5.14
C GLU A 41 20.89 0.22 4.96
N ILE A 42 20.33 0.94 4.01
CA ILE A 42 18.96 0.71 3.53
C ILE A 42 19.05 -0.24 2.35
N VAL A 43 18.18 -1.27 2.34
CA VAL A 43 18.09 -2.19 1.21
C VAL A 43 17.84 -1.39 -0.08
N PRO A 44 18.59 -1.63 -1.17
CA PRO A 44 18.44 -0.89 -2.41
C PRO A 44 17.00 -0.91 -2.93
N ARG A 45 16.54 0.23 -3.44
CA ARG A 45 15.17 0.39 -3.97
C ARG A 45 14.83 -0.67 -5.01
N SER A 46 15.78 -1.01 -5.89
CA SER A 46 15.61 -2.05 -6.91
C SER A 46 15.28 -3.43 -6.34
N VAL A 47 15.73 -3.73 -5.12
CA VAL A 47 15.45 -4.98 -4.40
C VAL A 47 14.16 -4.81 -3.58
N MET A 48 14.11 -3.79 -2.73
CA MET A 48 13.06 -3.58 -1.75
C MET A 48 11.69 -3.34 -2.40
N SER A 49 11.64 -2.47 -3.42
CA SER A 49 10.39 -2.06 -4.06
C SER A 49 9.97 -2.93 -5.24
N PHE A 50 10.93 -3.61 -5.88
CA PHE A 50 10.67 -4.33 -7.14
C PHE A 50 11.06 -5.81 -7.13
N GLY A 51 11.68 -6.29 -6.04
CA GLY A 51 12.05 -7.69 -5.89
C GLY A 51 10.88 -8.56 -5.44
N SER A 52 10.84 -9.81 -5.93
CA SER A 52 9.98 -10.85 -5.38
C SER A 52 10.37 -11.18 -3.94
N ASP A 53 9.53 -11.91 -3.21
CA ASP A 53 9.84 -12.30 -1.83
C ASP A 53 11.16 -13.06 -1.75
N GLN A 54 11.37 -14.01 -2.68
CA GLN A 54 12.61 -14.78 -2.74
C GLN A 54 13.82 -13.92 -3.11
N ALA A 55 13.68 -12.93 -3.99
CA ALA A 55 14.78 -12.04 -4.36
C ALA A 55 15.21 -11.16 -3.18
N ILE A 56 14.24 -10.64 -2.41
CA ILE A 56 14.51 -9.88 -1.18
C ILE A 56 15.21 -10.77 -0.15
N LEU A 57 14.67 -11.97 0.11
CA LEU A 57 15.24 -12.91 1.06
C LEU A 57 16.69 -13.25 0.71
N ARG A 58 16.99 -13.57 -0.55
CA ARG A 58 18.37 -13.83 -1.01
C ARG A 58 19.29 -12.66 -0.76
N PHE A 59 18.85 -11.45 -1.08
CA PHE A 59 19.64 -10.25 -0.80
C PHE A 59 19.97 -10.13 0.69
N LEU A 60 18.99 -10.36 1.58
CA LEU A 60 19.20 -10.32 3.03
C LEU A 60 20.18 -11.40 3.51
N LEU A 61 20.08 -12.60 2.96
CA LEU A 61 20.99 -13.71 3.27
C LEU A 61 22.42 -13.46 2.78
N ASP A 62 22.58 -12.99 1.54
CA ASP A 62 23.88 -12.73 0.91
C ASP A 62 24.61 -11.56 1.58
N ALA A 63 23.88 -10.58 2.06
CA ALA A 63 24.44 -9.44 2.78
C ALA A 63 25.05 -9.80 4.14
N LYS A 64 24.68 -10.94 4.72
CA LYS A 64 25.18 -11.45 6.00
C LYS A 64 25.09 -10.42 7.14
N ALA A 65 24.02 -9.62 7.15
CA ALA A 65 23.82 -8.63 8.18
C ALA A 65 23.65 -9.29 9.56
N ASP A 66 24.16 -8.65 10.59
CA ASP A 66 23.98 -9.05 11.98
C ASP A 66 22.56 -8.73 12.47
N LEU A 67 21.99 -7.65 11.92
CA LEU A 67 20.67 -7.12 12.29
C LEU A 67 19.88 -6.71 11.04
N VAL A 68 18.59 -7.03 11.02
CA VAL A 68 17.64 -6.59 10.00
C VAL A 68 16.48 -5.88 10.65
N GLY A 69 16.30 -4.58 10.32
CA GLY A 69 15.18 -3.75 10.77
C GLY A 69 14.13 -3.61 9.69
N MET A 70 12.85 -3.81 10.04
CA MET A 70 11.73 -3.73 9.11
C MET A 70 10.70 -2.70 9.58
N SER A 71 10.31 -1.79 8.69
CA SER A 71 9.21 -0.84 8.94
C SER A 71 7.89 -1.45 8.51
N CYS A 72 7.04 -1.77 9.50
CA CYS A 72 5.78 -2.48 9.32
C CYS A 72 4.59 -1.50 9.30
N TYR A 73 3.94 -1.46 8.15
CA TYR A 73 2.71 -0.73 7.88
C TYR A 73 1.58 -1.70 7.54
N LEU A 74 0.36 -1.20 7.52
CA LEU A 74 -0.86 -1.91 7.15
C LEU A 74 -0.68 -2.80 5.89
N TRP A 75 -0.01 -2.27 4.88
CA TRP A 75 0.14 -2.93 3.57
C TRP A 75 1.31 -3.92 3.48
N ASN A 76 2.22 -3.95 4.46
CA ASN A 76 3.42 -4.76 4.34
C ASN A 76 3.74 -5.63 5.56
N VAL A 77 3.00 -5.52 6.65
CA VAL A 77 3.31 -6.23 7.90
C VAL A 77 3.33 -7.75 7.70
N GLU A 78 2.39 -8.33 6.98
CA GLU A 78 2.34 -9.78 6.76
C GLU A 78 3.51 -10.24 5.89
N ARG A 79 3.83 -9.51 4.83
CA ARG A 79 5.00 -9.77 3.97
C ARG A 79 6.30 -9.65 4.75
N SER A 80 6.41 -8.63 5.61
CA SER A 80 7.57 -8.43 6.48
C SER A 80 7.75 -9.58 7.47
N LEU A 81 6.67 -10.04 8.08
CA LEU A 81 6.69 -11.20 8.99
C LEU A 81 7.04 -12.51 8.28
N PHE A 82 6.57 -12.69 7.05
CA PHE A 82 6.96 -13.84 6.23
C PHE A 82 8.48 -13.83 5.98
N LEU A 83 9.01 -12.70 5.49
CA LEU A 83 10.45 -12.57 5.24
C LEU A 83 11.29 -12.72 6.51
N ALA A 84 10.81 -12.19 7.64
CA ALA A 84 11.43 -12.37 8.95
C ALA A 84 11.49 -13.86 9.34
N GLY A 85 10.40 -14.61 9.11
CA GLY A 85 10.33 -16.05 9.37
C GLY A 85 11.32 -16.84 8.52
N GLU A 86 11.36 -16.56 7.24
CA GLU A 86 12.30 -17.21 6.33
C GLU A 86 13.76 -16.87 6.66
N LEU A 87 14.03 -15.59 6.99
CA LEU A 87 15.36 -15.18 7.43
C LEU A 87 15.80 -15.88 8.74
N LYS A 88 14.91 -15.95 9.73
CA LYS A 88 15.19 -16.65 11.01
C LYS A 88 15.38 -18.16 10.82
N ARG A 89 14.72 -18.76 9.85
CA ARG A 89 14.90 -20.19 9.55
C ARG A 89 16.28 -20.47 8.97
N GLU A 90 16.76 -19.62 8.05
CA GLU A 90 18.06 -19.78 7.38
C GLU A 90 19.22 -19.24 8.24
N ARG A 91 18.97 -18.17 9.02
CA ARG A 91 19.96 -17.49 9.85
C ARG A 91 19.39 -17.17 11.24
N PRO A 92 19.27 -18.17 12.14
CA PRO A 92 18.69 -17.98 13.49
C PRO A 92 19.41 -16.92 14.32
N GLU A 93 20.72 -16.71 14.06
CA GLU A 93 21.57 -15.73 14.77
C GLU A 93 21.29 -14.28 14.37
N CYS A 94 20.71 -14.04 13.19
CA CYS A 94 20.39 -12.69 12.73
C CYS A 94 19.31 -12.07 13.60
N THR A 95 19.56 -10.90 14.18
CA THR A 95 18.59 -10.17 14.99
C THR A 95 17.58 -9.46 14.11
N VAL A 96 16.30 -9.78 14.27
CA VAL A 96 15.20 -9.12 13.56
C VAL A 96 14.51 -8.10 14.46
N VAL A 97 14.49 -6.83 14.00
CA VAL A 97 13.86 -5.70 14.69
C VAL A 97 12.69 -5.19 13.86
N LEU A 98 11.51 -5.15 14.45
CA LEU A 98 10.30 -4.60 13.83
C LEU A 98 9.96 -3.24 14.42
N GLY A 99 9.59 -2.29 13.57
CA GLY A 99 9.07 -0.97 13.94
C GLY A 99 7.92 -0.55 13.02
N GLY A 100 7.31 0.59 13.31
CA GLY A 100 6.24 1.14 12.48
C GLY A 100 4.84 1.03 13.09
N PRO A 101 3.81 1.55 12.40
CA PRO A 101 2.44 1.66 12.94
C PRO A 101 1.79 0.34 13.34
N GLU A 102 2.13 -0.75 12.65
CA GLU A 102 1.59 -2.08 12.94
C GLU A 102 2.17 -2.71 14.21
N ILE A 103 3.26 -2.16 14.73
CA ILE A 103 3.93 -2.72 15.91
C ILE A 103 3.27 -2.20 17.18
N THR A 104 2.20 -2.89 17.57
CA THR A 104 1.44 -2.59 18.79
C THR A 104 1.17 -3.87 19.59
N PRO A 105 1.09 -3.77 20.92
CA PRO A 105 0.89 -4.95 21.79
C PRO A 105 -0.48 -5.65 21.62
N ASP A 106 -1.44 -5.01 20.95
CA ASP A 106 -2.78 -5.53 20.67
C ASP A 106 -2.91 -6.14 19.26
N ASN A 107 -1.87 -6.03 18.41
CA ASN A 107 -1.92 -6.56 17.06
C ASN A 107 -1.80 -8.09 17.04
N GLN A 108 -2.93 -8.77 16.77
CA GLN A 108 -3.01 -10.23 16.77
C GLN A 108 -2.17 -10.89 15.66
N VAL A 109 -1.99 -10.22 14.51
CA VAL A 109 -1.15 -10.70 13.41
C VAL A 109 0.30 -10.83 13.88
N LEU A 110 0.78 -9.83 14.60
CA LEU A 110 2.11 -9.82 15.18
C LEU A 110 2.25 -10.86 16.30
N LEU A 111 1.26 -10.96 17.20
CA LEU A 111 1.30 -11.86 18.34
C LEU A 111 1.25 -13.35 17.96
N LYS A 112 0.62 -13.66 16.82
CA LYS A 112 0.55 -15.03 16.27
C LYS A 112 1.79 -15.42 15.48
N ASN A 113 2.69 -14.47 15.20
CA ASN A 113 3.88 -14.69 14.37
C ASN A 113 5.17 -14.31 15.14
N PRO A 114 5.82 -15.26 15.80
CA PRO A 114 6.93 -15.00 16.73
C PRO A 114 8.31 -14.82 16.07
N ASN A 115 8.39 -14.59 14.77
CA ASN A 115 9.64 -14.58 14.02
C ASN A 115 10.41 -13.26 14.07
N PHE A 116 10.50 -12.65 15.26
CA PHE A 116 11.28 -11.43 15.48
C PHE A 116 11.93 -11.47 16.89
N ASP A 117 13.00 -10.70 17.06
CA ASP A 117 13.70 -10.59 18.34
C ASP A 117 13.26 -9.35 19.12
N ILE A 118 13.07 -8.23 18.45
CA ILE A 118 12.68 -6.95 19.07
C ILE A 118 11.54 -6.31 18.27
N ALA A 119 10.52 -5.84 18.97
CA ALA A 119 9.40 -5.07 18.41
C ALA A 119 9.34 -3.69 19.08
N VAL A 120 9.55 -2.63 18.31
CA VAL A 120 9.58 -1.25 18.80
C VAL A 120 8.23 -0.58 18.58
N THR A 121 7.55 -0.23 19.65
CA THR A 121 6.29 0.52 19.64
C THR A 121 6.55 2.01 19.77
N GLY A 122 6.07 2.82 18.83
CA GLY A 122 6.25 4.28 18.83
C GLY A 122 7.48 4.72 18.05
N GLU A 123 8.11 5.83 18.47
CA GLU A 123 9.26 6.40 17.79
C GLU A 123 10.49 5.50 17.89
N GLY A 124 11.11 5.21 16.75
CA GLY A 124 12.19 4.24 16.66
C GLY A 124 13.58 4.76 17.04
N GLU A 125 13.81 6.06 17.05
CA GLU A 125 15.13 6.66 17.15
C GLU A 125 15.87 6.34 18.44
N THR A 126 15.22 6.52 19.59
CA THR A 126 15.81 6.22 20.90
C THR A 126 16.06 4.72 21.09
N PRO A 127 15.10 3.82 20.82
CA PRO A 127 15.35 2.37 20.89
C PRO A 127 16.44 1.92 19.93
N TRP A 128 16.44 2.46 18.71
CA TRP A 128 17.45 2.10 17.71
C TRP A 128 18.87 2.40 18.17
N ARG A 129 19.08 3.62 18.70
CA ARG A 129 20.36 3.98 19.30
C ARG A 129 20.77 2.98 20.39
N ALA A 130 19.83 2.69 21.32
CA ALA A 130 20.12 1.76 22.42
C ALA A 130 20.41 0.34 21.92
N ILE A 131 19.74 -0.12 20.87
CA ILE A 131 20.02 -1.41 20.22
C ILE A 131 21.45 -1.42 19.66
N LEU A 132 21.85 -0.38 18.94
CA LEU A 132 23.19 -0.27 18.36
C LEU A 132 24.30 -0.27 19.44
N GLU A 133 24.09 0.48 20.53
CA GLU A 133 25.03 0.60 21.65
C GLU A 133 25.15 -0.71 22.46
N SER A 134 24.10 -1.51 22.52
CA SER A 134 24.03 -2.71 23.36
C SER A 134 24.34 -4.02 22.62
N TYR A 135 24.28 -3.98 21.27
CA TYR A 135 24.41 -5.20 20.47
C TYR A 135 25.65 -6.04 20.84
N PRO A 136 25.55 -7.36 20.95
CA PRO A 136 24.42 -8.24 20.61
C PRO A 136 23.39 -8.42 21.75
N ARG A 137 23.46 -7.67 22.83
CA ARG A 137 22.53 -7.76 23.93
C ARG A 137 21.24 -6.98 23.62
N ILE A 138 20.11 -7.42 24.18
CA ILE A 138 18.88 -6.65 24.14
C ILE A 138 19.03 -5.45 25.07
N PRO A 139 18.75 -4.20 24.57
CA PRO A 139 18.96 -3.01 25.36
C PRO A 139 17.97 -2.93 26.52
N HIS A 140 18.45 -2.50 27.70
CA HIS A 140 17.59 -2.01 28.76
C HIS A 140 17.42 -0.50 28.59
N ILE A 141 16.17 -0.04 28.35
CA ILE A 141 15.84 1.36 28.20
C ILE A 141 15.06 1.81 29.43
N PRO A 142 15.65 2.61 30.33
CA PRO A 142 14.97 3.07 31.53
C PRO A 142 13.65 3.77 31.20
N GLY A 143 12.56 3.36 31.85
CA GLY A 143 11.21 3.91 31.62
C GLY A 143 10.50 3.40 30.36
N ALA A 144 11.13 2.58 29.54
CA ALA A 144 10.46 1.85 28.47
C ALA A 144 9.73 0.62 29.05
N LEU A 145 8.51 0.36 28.53
CA LEU A 145 7.81 -0.88 28.89
C LEU A 145 8.43 -2.02 28.09
N GLU A 146 9.13 -2.90 28.78
CA GLU A 146 9.64 -4.14 28.21
C GLU A 146 8.66 -5.27 28.51
N ARG A 147 8.21 -5.94 27.48
CA ARG A 147 7.35 -7.12 27.62
C ARG A 147 7.89 -8.24 26.74
N ARG A 148 8.23 -9.35 27.38
CA ARG A 148 8.51 -10.58 26.63
C ARG A 148 7.21 -11.21 26.17
N VAL A 149 7.08 -11.45 24.87
CA VAL A 149 5.98 -12.22 24.30
C VAL A 149 6.33 -13.69 24.37
N LYS A 150 5.42 -14.53 24.86
CA LYS A 150 5.65 -15.98 25.06
C LYS A 150 6.06 -16.61 23.70
N GLY A 151 7.28 -17.13 23.66
CA GLY A 151 7.83 -17.82 22.48
C GLY A 151 8.54 -16.94 21.46
N SER A 152 8.67 -15.63 21.67
CA SER A 152 9.26 -14.68 20.72
C SER A 152 9.85 -13.46 21.42
N GLY A 153 10.22 -12.46 20.67
CA GLY A 153 10.98 -11.29 21.05
C GLY A 153 10.39 -10.38 22.12
N TYR A 154 11.09 -9.28 22.32
CA TYR A 154 10.76 -8.27 23.32
C TYR A 154 10.01 -7.11 22.67
N PHE A 155 8.96 -6.61 23.34
CA PHE A 155 8.34 -5.33 23.01
C PHE A 155 8.99 -4.22 23.81
N ILE A 156 9.53 -3.24 23.10
CA ILE A 156 10.10 -2.04 23.67
C ILE A 156 9.21 -0.86 23.29
N ARG A 157 8.66 -0.18 24.28
CA ARG A 157 7.95 1.08 24.06
C ARG A 157 8.93 2.24 24.25
N ALA A 158 9.15 2.98 23.18
CA ALA A 158 10.06 4.12 23.21
C ALA A 158 9.59 5.23 24.15
N LEU A 159 10.54 5.78 24.90
CA LEU A 159 10.37 7.10 25.50
C LEU A 159 10.47 8.15 24.39
N ARG A 160 9.51 9.07 24.36
CA ARG A 160 9.47 10.12 23.35
C ARG A 160 10.34 11.29 23.79
N PRO A 161 11.26 11.76 22.96
CA PRO A 161 12.02 12.97 23.29
C PRO A 161 11.07 14.17 23.30
N ASN A 162 11.34 15.14 24.16
CA ASN A 162 10.56 16.39 24.20
C ASN A 162 10.86 17.28 22.99
N SER A 163 12.03 17.14 22.37
CA SER A 163 12.48 17.90 21.21
C SER A 163 12.88 16.96 20.07
N LEU A 164 12.53 17.33 18.84
CA LEU A 164 12.94 16.63 17.61
C LEU A 164 14.28 17.16 17.07
N ALA A 165 14.82 18.24 17.64
CA ALA A 165 16.08 18.86 17.20
C ALA A 165 17.32 17.98 17.40
N HIS A 166 17.24 16.98 18.29
CA HIS A 166 18.39 16.12 18.62
C HIS A 166 18.69 15.05 17.55
N TRP A 167 17.71 14.74 16.70
CA TRP A 167 17.90 13.70 15.71
C TRP A 167 18.50 14.27 14.41
N PRO A 168 19.44 13.56 13.79
CA PRO A 168 19.96 13.98 12.50
C PRO A 168 18.86 13.98 11.45
N SER A 169 19.00 14.81 10.45
CA SER A 169 18.06 14.86 9.34
C SER A 169 18.26 13.64 8.42
N ALA A 170 17.19 12.92 8.16
CA ALA A 170 17.16 11.86 7.15
C ALA A 170 17.50 12.39 5.75
N TYR A 171 17.13 13.63 5.47
CA TYR A 171 17.32 14.27 4.17
C TYR A 171 18.73 14.86 4.02
N LEU A 172 19.25 15.57 5.05
CA LEU A 172 20.56 16.20 5.01
C LEU A 172 21.72 15.21 5.12
N SER A 173 21.48 14.06 5.74
CA SER A 173 22.46 12.96 5.85
C SER A 173 22.79 12.28 4.52
N GLY A 174 21.97 12.50 3.48
CA GLY A 174 22.09 11.78 2.20
C GLY A 174 21.51 10.36 2.20
N ALA A 175 20.94 9.91 3.32
CA ALA A 175 20.41 8.54 3.44
C ALA A 175 19.29 8.21 2.44
N LEU A 176 18.59 9.24 1.92
CA LEU A 176 17.51 9.09 0.93
C LEU A 176 17.95 9.41 -0.52
N ASP A 177 19.22 9.73 -0.75
CA ASP A 177 19.64 10.25 -2.06
C ASP A 177 19.35 9.29 -3.22
N ASP A 178 19.50 7.98 -3.00
CA ASP A 178 19.23 6.93 -3.99
C ASP A 178 17.79 6.38 -3.91
N GLN A 179 16.99 6.88 -2.97
CA GLN A 179 15.62 6.39 -2.71
C GLN A 179 14.53 7.33 -3.24
N VAL A 180 14.86 8.61 -3.47
CA VAL A 180 13.92 9.67 -3.86
C VAL A 180 14.01 9.96 -5.36
N ASP A 181 12.87 9.97 -6.02
CA ASP A 181 12.73 10.25 -7.45
C ASP A 181 11.59 11.27 -7.70
N GLY A 182 11.96 12.54 -7.75
CA GLY A 182 11.04 13.64 -8.08
C GLY A 182 10.23 14.20 -6.92
N VAL A 183 9.78 13.40 -5.99
CA VAL A 183 8.91 13.77 -4.86
C VAL A 183 9.65 13.59 -3.53
N LEU A 184 9.54 14.54 -2.62
CA LEU A 184 10.04 14.44 -1.25
C LEU A 184 8.88 14.44 -0.27
N TRP A 185 8.86 13.46 0.64
CA TRP A 185 7.90 13.38 1.74
C TRP A 185 8.56 13.98 2.99
N LEU A 186 8.08 15.13 3.47
CA LEU A 186 8.72 15.93 4.49
C LEU A 186 7.88 16.02 5.76
N GLU A 187 8.45 15.67 6.91
CA GLU A 187 7.86 15.94 8.22
C GLU A 187 8.29 17.31 8.74
N THR A 188 7.34 18.18 9.13
CA THR A 188 7.63 19.40 9.87
C THR A 188 7.19 19.31 11.33
N VAL A 189 6.22 18.43 11.61
CA VAL A 189 5.76 18.13 12.98
C VAL A 189 5.55 16.63 13.18
N ARG A 190 5.58 16.22 14.44
CA ARG A 190 5.05 14.93 14.90
C ARG A 190 3.99 15.14 15.96
N GLY A 191 2.85 14.46 15.79
CA GLY A 191 1.68 14.56 16.64
C GLY A 191 0.52 15.27 15.96
N CYS A 192 -0.67 15.14 16.56
CA CYS A 192 -1.89 15.78 16.10
C CYS A 192 -2.68 16.30 17.29
N VAL A 193 -3.27 17.48 17.15
CA VAL A 193 -4.15 18.08 18.17
C VAL A 193 -5.54 17.43 18.18
N HIS A 194 -5.93 16.84 17.05
CA HIS A 194 -7.19 16.11 16.91
C HIS A 194 -7.08 14.72 17.53
N ARG A 195 -8.19 14.20 18.02
CA ARG A 195 -8.25 12.89 18.69
C ARG A 195 -9.26 11.97 18.05
N CYS A 196 -9.26 11.94 16.71
CA CYS A 196 -10.19 11.11 15.94
C CYS A 196 -10.09 9.64 16.35
N ALA A 197 -11.22 9.01 16.66
CA ALA A 197 -11.26 7.67 17.22
C ALA A 197 -10.72 6.58 16.27
N TYR A 198 -10.78 6.82 14.96
CA TYR A 198 -10.27 5.92 13.92
C TYR A 198 -8.78 6.12 13.63
N CYS A 199 -8.21 7.27 13.99
CA CYS A 199 -6.87 7.67 13.56
C CYS A 199 -5.79 7.15 14.51
N TYR A 200 -4.74 6.61 13.91
CA TYR A 200 -3.58 6.09 14.65
C TYR A 200 -2.62 7.18 15.13
N TYR A 201 -2.58 8.32 14.44
CA TYR A 201 -1.52 9.31 14.58
C TYR A 201 -1.38 9.87 16.01
N HIS A 202 -2.48 10.32 16.63
CA HIS A 202 -2.44 10.90 17.98
C HIS A 202 -2.14 9.84 19.07
N LYS A 203 -2.37 8.56 18.81
CA LYS A 203 -2.04 7.47 19.75
C LYS A 203 -0.53 7.29 19.85
N GLN A 204 0.16 7.40 18.73
CA GLN A 204 1.62 7.35 18.71
C GLN A 204 2.24 8.64 19.20
N PHE A 205 1.67 9.79 18.85
CA PHE A 205 2.23 11.11 19.10
C PHE A 205 1.24 12.01 19.85
N PRO A 206 1.01 11.81 21.15
CA PRO A 206 -0.03 12.52 21.90
C PRO A 206 0.27 14.01 22.13
N ARG A 207 1.49 14.46 21.84
CA ARG A 207 1.91 15.87 21.91
C ARG A 207 2.44 16.31 20.56
N LEU A 208 2.03 17.49 20.13
CA LEU A 208 2.56 18.11 18.94
C LEU A 208 3.99 18.65 19.22
N ARG A 209 4.95 18.28 18.39
CA ARG A 209 6.35 18.74 18.44
C ARG A 209 6.79 19.08 17.02
N SER A 210 7.41 20.24 16.84
CA SER A 210 7.93 20.66 15.54
C SER A 210 9.43 20.45 15.43
N PHE A 211 9.89 20.23 14.22
CA PHE A 211 11.30 20.36 13.87
C PHE A 211 11.72 21.84 13.87
N PRO A 212 13.00 22.15 14.07
CA PRO A 212 13.51 23.52 13.92
C PRO A 212 13.25 24.06 12.51
N LEU A 213 12.80 25.31 12.43
CA LEU A 213 12.42 25.92 11.15
C LEU A 213 13.61 26.07 10.18
N ASP A 214 14.78 26.43 10.69
CA ASP A 214 16.04 26.50 9.94
C ASP A 214 16.41 25.15 9.30
N ARG A 215 16.17 24.06 10.02
CA ARG A 215 16.35 22.71 9.50
C ARG A 215 15.37 22.43 8.35
N ILE A 216 14.07 22.73 8.52
CA ILE A 216 13.05 22.53 7.48
C ILE A 216 13.44 23.29 6.20
N VAL A 217 13.84 24.57 6.35
CA VAL A 217 14.29 25.40 5.22
C VAL A 217 15.49 24.76 4.52
N THR A 218 16.49 24.32 5.28
CA THR A 218 17.70 23.69 4.72
C THR A 218 17.39 22.39 3.97
N GLU A 219 16.44 21.57 4.47
CA GLU A 219 15.96 20.36 3.81
C GLU A 219 15.27 20.67 2.47
N ILE A 220 14.43 21.73 2.43
CA ILE A 220 13.78 22.20 1.19
C ILE A 220 14.79 22.75 0.19
N GLU A 221 15.77 23.54 0.65
CA GLU A 221 16.86 24.02 -0.21
C GLU A 221 17.67 22.88 -0.80
N ARG A 222 17.92 21.80 -0.03
CA ARG A 222 18.56 20.60 -0.55
C ARG A 222 17.71 19.94 -1.63
N ALA A 223 16.38 19.82 -1.42
CA ALA A 223 15.45 19.29 -2.41
C ALA A 223 15.52 20.10 -3.72
N ARG A 224 15.56 21.43 -3.64
CA ARG A 224 15.73 22.33 -4.79
C ARG A 224 17.07 22.10 -5.52
N ARG A 225 18.17 22.03 -4.79
CA ARG A 225 19.51 21.74 -5.37
C ARG A 225 19.52 20.40 -6.09
N ARG A 226 18.77 19.41 -5.60
CA ARG A 226 18.60 18.10 -6.23
C ARG A 226 17.57 18.09 -7.37
N ARG A 227 16.96 19.23 -7.68
CA ARG A 227 15.96 19.40 -8.74
C ARG A 227 14.70 18.54 -8.53
N LEU A 228 14.34 18.27 -7.28
CA LEU A 228 13.04 17.68 -6.97
C LEU A 228 11.94 18.67 -7.39
N ARG A 229 10.77 18.15 -7.71
CA ARG A 229 9.66 18.94 -8.26
C ARG A 229 8.55 19.16 -7.25
N GLU A 230 8.44 18.25 -6.28
CA GLU A 230 7.31 18.21 -5.38
C GLU A 230 7.75 17.87 -3.95
N ILE A 231 7.08 18.49 -2.98
CA ILE A 231 7.21 18.18 -1.56
C ILE A 231 5.80 17.93 -1.01
N VAL A 232 5.59 16.74 -0.49
CA VAL A 232 4.38 16.35 0.24
C VAL A 232 4.67 16.48 1.73
N PHE A 233 3.95 17.35 2.42
CA PHE A 233 4.05 17.47 3.88
C PHE A 233 3.30 16.30 4.54
N LEU A 234 4.02 15.54 5.37
CA LEU A 234 3.48 14.39 6.12
C LEU A 234 2.78 14.80 7.42
N ASP A 235 2.64 16.07 7.64
CA ASP A 235 2.02 16.61 8.84
C ASP A 235 0.52 16.23 8.87
N PRO A 236 0.01 15.58 9.92
CA PRO A 236 -1.38 15.09 9.95
C PRO A 236 -2.42 16.22 10.00
N CYS A 237 -1.99 17.45 10.13
CA CYS A 237 -2.78 18.66 10.00
C CYS A 237 -1.86 19.88 9.90
N PHE A 238 -1.48 20.25 8.69
CA PHE A 238 -0.53 21.31 8.39
C PHE A 238 -0.92 22.66 9.02
N THR A 239 -2.23 23.02 8.97
CA THR A 239 -2.72 24.29 9.55
C THR A 239 -2.57 24.37 11.08
N ARG A 240 -2.28 23.26 11.76
CA ARG A 240 -2.04 23.21 13.21
C ARG A 240 -0.56 23.22 13.58
N HIS A 241 0.32 23.51 12.62
CA HIS A 241 1.75 23.71 12.94
C HIS A 241 1.93 24.83 13.97
N PRO A 242 2.71 24.64 15.07
CA PRO A 242 2.83 25.63 16.16
C PRO A 242 3.37 27.00 15.71
N ARG A 243 4.08 27.02 14.60
CA ARG A 243 4.67 28.23 13.99
C ARG A 243 4.21 28.35 12.54
N LEU A 244 2.90 28.22 12.27
CA LEU A 244 2.35 28.19 10.92
C LEU A 244 2.74 29.42 10.10
N GLN A 245 2.60 30.62 10.67
CA GLN A 245 2.91 31.87 9.94
C GLN A 245 4.39 31.95 9.57
N ASP A 246 5.28 31.64 10.51
CA ASP A 246 6.73 31.63 10.25
C ASP A 246 7.11 30.58 9.20
N LEU A 247 6.45 29.41 9.24
CA LEU A 247 6.66 28.34 8.26
C LEU A 247 6.21 28.79 6.87
N LEU A 248 5.02 29.37 6.74
CA LEU A 248 4.51 29.87 5.46
C LEU A 248 5.42 30.96 4.89
N ASP A 249 5.87 31.92 5.72
CA ASP A 249 6.79 32.97 5.30
C ASP A 249 8.15 32.41 4.83
N ALA A 250 8.65 31.37 5.51
CA ALA A 250 9.85 30.66 5.10
C ALA A 250 9.66 29.89 3.77
N LEU A 251 8.50 29.23 3.59
CA LEU A 251 8.17 28.53 2.34
C LEU A 251 8.07 29.51 1.16
N VAL A 252 7.40 30.64 1.34
CA VAL A 252 7.35 31.72 0.33
C VAL A 252 8.78 32.20 -0.01
N SER A 253 9.62 32.40 1.01
CA SER A 253 10.98 32.86 0.79
C SER A 253 11.86 31.88 0.04
N VAL A 254 11.78 30.56 0.38
CA VAL A 254 12.61 29.53 -0.23
C VAL A 254 12.14 29.13 -1.62
N ASN A 255 10.85 29.31 -1.96
CA ASN A 255 10.25 28.93 -3.23
C ASN A 255 9.73 30.11 -4.07
N ARG A 256 10.41 31.26 -4.03
CA ARG A 256 10.01 32.49 -4.76
C ARG A 256 9.79 32.29 -6.26
N ASP A 257 10.52 31.37 -6.87
CA ASP A 257 10.42 31.02 -8.29
C ASP A 257 9.37 29.93 -8.58
N GLN A 258 8.66 29.49 -7.55
CA GLN A 258 7.60 28.47 -7.59
C GLN A 258 7.97 27.19 -8.37
N ARG A 259 9.22 26.77 -8.29
CA ARG A 259 9.68 25.54 -8.94
C ARG A 259 9.25 24.27 -8.21
N LEU A 260 9.06 24.37 -6.89
CA LEU A 260 8.53 23.27 -6.07
C LEU A 260 7.02 23.42 -5.97
N ARG A 261 6.33 22.30 -6.09
CA ARG A 261 4.90 22.15 -5.78
C ARG A 261 4.77 21.57 -4.38
N PHE A 262 3.87 22.12 -3.60
CA PHE A 262 3.57 21.64 -2.26
C PHE A 262 2.18 21.05 -2.18
N SER A 263 2.05 19.96 -1.39
CA SER A 263 0.77 19.39 -0.99
C SER A 263 0.79 19.03 0.50
N ALA A 264 -0.37 19.05 1.16
CA ALA A 264 -0.50 18.76 2.58
C ALA A 264 -1.92 18.36 2.97
N GLU A 265 -2.03 17.57 4.05
CA GLU A 265 -3.30 17.39 4.76
C GLU A 265 -3.54 18.55 5.72
N LEU A 266 -4.77 19.05 5.79
CA LEU A 266 -5.11 20.17 6.67
C LEU A 266 -6.55 20.17 7.17
N ASN A 267 -6.83 21.01 8.16
CA ASN A 267 -8.20 21.33 8.54
C ASN A 267 -8.65 22.60 7.81
N VAL A 268 -9.53 22.45 6.83
CA VAL A 268 -9.98 23.54 5.98
C VAL A 268 -10.75 24.63 6.74
N GLU A 269 -11.35 24.30 7.88
CA GLU A 269 -12.04 25.28 8.74
C GLU A 269 -11.08 26.30 9.40
N ASP A 270 -9.77 26.06 9.33
CA ASP A 270 -8.73 26.96 9.83
C ASP A 270 -8.24 27.97 8.77
N ILE A 271 -8.67 27.79 7.52
CA ILE A 271 -8.22 28.63 6.40
C ILE A 271 -8.91 30.00 6.43
N ASP A 272 -8.14 31.03 6.72
CA ASP A 272 -8.53 32.42 6.50
C ASP A 272 -7.95 32.96 5.17
N PRO A 273 -8.32 34.17 4.72
CA PRO A 273 -7.82 34.74 3.46
C PRO A 273 -6.30 34.93 3.43
N GLU A 274 -5.66 35.19 4.57
CA GLU A 274 -4.20 35.39 4.64
C GLU A 274 -3.47 34.07 4.48
N ILE A 275 -3.91 33.04 5.18
CA ILE A 275 -3.35 31.67 5.08
C ILE A 275 -3.48 31.16 3.64
N ALA A 276 -4.67 31.27 3.02
CA ALA A 276 -4.90 30.80 1.64
C ALA A 276 -3.93 31.48 0.66
N ARG A 277 -3.82 32.82 0.72
CA ARG A 277 -2.90 33.60 -0.12
C ARG A 277 -1.44 33.20 0.09
N LYS A 278 -0.98 33.07 1.35
CA LYS A 278 0.40 32.65 1.66
C LYS A 278 0.69 31.23 1.17
N MET A 279 -0.25 30.31 1.29
CA MET A 279 -0.10 28.97 0.74
C MET A 279 0.07 28.99 -0.78
N ALA A 280 -0.75 29.75 -1.51
CA ALA A 280 -0.59 29.91 -2.96
C ALA A 280 0.75 30.53 -3.32
N GLN A 281 1.17 31.61 -2.63
CA GLN A 281 2.47 32.25 -2.82
C GLN A 281 3.65 31.31 -2.53
N ALA A 282 3.49 30.40 -1.56
CA ALA A 282 4.49 29.39 -1.26
C ALA A 282 4.61 28.31 -2.36
N GLY A 283 3.55 28.07 -3.13
CA GLY A 283 3.52 27.08 -4.20
C GLY A 283 2.69 25.83 -3.89
N PHE A 284 1.75 25.91 -2.94
CA PHE A 284 0.78 24.84 -2.74
C PHE A 284 -0.12 24.70 -3.98
N GLN A 285 -0.27 23.47 -4.45
CA GLN A 285 -1.09 23.14 -5.62
C GLN A 285 -2.33 22.34 -5.24
N GLU A 286 -2.22 21.54 -4.18
CA GLU A 286 -3.26 20.64 -3.74
C GLU A 286 -3.23 20.47 -2.22
N VAL A 287 -4.40 20.30 -1.63
CA VAL A 287 -4.55 19.95 -0.22
C VAL A 287 -5.61 18.88 -0.03
N GLU A 288 -5.40 18.02 0.96
CA GLU A 288 -6.34 16.99 1.38
C GLU A 288 -7.06 17.43 2.66
N VAL A 289 -8.39 17.29 2.68
CA VAL A 289 -9.24 17.69 3.81
C VAL A 289 -10.25 16.60 4.16
N GLY A 290 -10.13 16.09 5.36
CA GLY A 290 -11.06 15.09 5.85
C GLY A 290 -12.37 15.69 6.33
N LEU A 291 -13.46 15.51 5.59
CA LEU A 291 -14.85 15.75 6.07
C LEU A 291 -15.35 14.52 6.84
N GLN A 292 -15.12 13.35 6.30
CA GLN A 292 -15.42 12.00 6.78
C GLN A 292 -16.93 11.65 6.73
N SER A 293 -17.83 12.51 7.19
CA SER A 293 -19.29 12.39 7.15
C SER A 293 -19.93 13.75 7.45
N THR A 294 -21.19 13.94 7.01
CA THR A 294 -22.03 15.08 7.42
C THR A 294 -22.97 14.73 8.58
N ASN A 295 -23.01 13.47 9.00
CA ASN A 295 -23.83 13.02 10.12
C ASN A 295 -23.19 13.45 11.45
N LEU A 296 -23.76 14.46 12.10
CA LEU A 296 -23.22 15.03 13.35
C LEU A 296 -23.14 14.01 14.49
N LYS A 297 -24.04 13.01 14.53
CA LYS A 297 -24.00 11.95 15.56
C LYS A 297 -22.80 11.04 15.34
N THR A 298 -22.54 10.67 14.11
CA THR A 298 -21.37 9.89 13.71
C THR A 298 -20.08 10.66 14.00
N LEU A 299 -20.01 11.92 13.58
CA LEU A 299 -18.84 12.76 13.83
C LEU A 299 -18.54 12.92 15.34
N HIS A 300 -19.58 13.10 16.17
CA HIS A 300 -19.40 13.14 17.63
C HIS A 300 -18.81 11.83 18.18
N ARG A 301 -19.27 10.66 17.68
CA ARG A 301 -18.75 9.34 18.09
C ARG A 301 -17.27 9.14 17.73
N ILE A 302 -16.82 9.71 16.64
CA ILE A 302 -15.42 9.63 16.21
C ILE A 302 -14.58 10.84 16.64
N HIS A 303 -15.08 11.66 17.57
CA HIS A 303 -14.43 12.86 18.12
C HIS A 303 -14.07 13.90 17.07
N ARG A 304 -14.92 14.08 16.07
CA ARG A 304 -14.80 15.14 15.07
C ARG A 304 -15.88 16.20 15.22
N ARG A 305 -15.55 17.39 14.76
CA ARG A 305 -16.48 18.52 14.64
C ARG A 305 -16.57 18.91 13.18
N PHE A 306 -17.71 19.44 12.78
CA PHE A 306 -17.96 19.92 11.44
C PHE A 306 -18.82 21.17 11.50
N HIS A 307 -18.32 22.22 10.88
CA HIS A 307 -19.01 23.52 10.77
C HIS A 307 -19.21 23.83 9.28
N PRO A 308 -20.36 23.50 8.68
CA PRO A 308 -20.60 23.58 7.25
C PRO A 308 -20.20 24.91 6.61
N VAL A 309 -20.57 26.04 7.24
CA VAL A 309 -20.25 27.37 6.72
C VAL A 309 -18.72 27.59 6.67
N ARG A 310 -18.01 27.31 7.75
CA ARG A 310 -16.55 27.47 7.81
C ARG A 310 -15.83 26.54 6.84
N PHE A 311 -16.32 25.32 6.71
CA PHE A 311 -15.79 24.36 5.75
C PHE A 311 -15.88 24.89 4.32
N LEU A 312 -17.08 25.33 3.89
CA LEU A 312 -17.30 25.90 2.56
C LEU A 312 -16.49 27.17 2.32
N GLU A 313 -16.42 28.07 3.31
CA GLU A 313 -15.59 29.27 3.21
C GLU A 313 -14.12 28.92 3.02
N GLY A 314 -13.60 27.97 3.80
CA GLY A 314 -12.21 27.53 3.69
C GLY A 314 -11.88 26.93 2.32
N VAL A 315 -12.75 26.02 1.81
CA VAL A 315 -12.61 25.45 0.47
C VAL A 315 -12.59 26.55 -0.60
N ARG A 316 -13.58 27.45 -0.59
CA ARG A 316 -13.68 28.53 -1.57
C ARG A 316 -12.49 29.48 -1.54
N ARG A 317 -11.92 29.75 -0.36
CA ARG A 317 -10.70 30.56 -0.22
C ARG A 317 -9.50 29.90 -0.88
N LEU A 318 -9.31 28.60 -0.71
CA LEU A 318 -8.24 27.85 -1.36
C LEU A 318 -8.43 27.79 -2.88
N GLN A 319 -9.63 27.48 -3.34
CA GLN A 319 -9.96 27.43 -4.78
C GLN A 319 -9.80 28.82 -5.44
N ALA A 320 -10.18 29.91 -4.75
CA ALA A 320 -9.98 31.27 -5.26
C ALA A 320 -8.48 31.62 -5.46
N GLU A 321 -7.58 31.01 -4.71
CA GLU A 321 -6.14 31.15 -4.85
C GLU A 321 -5.53 30.09 -5.80
N GLY A 322 -6.37 29.26 -6.46
CA GLY A 322 -5.95 28.24 -7.41
C GLY A 322 -5.41 26.96 -6.79
N ILE A 323 -5.62 26.74 -5.48
CA ILE A 323 -5.23 25.51 -4.78
C ILE A 323 -6.38 24.51 -4.87
N LYS A 324 -6.11 23.32 -5.40
CA LYS A 324 -7.08 22.24 -5.51
C LYS A 324 -7.35 21.60 -4.16
N VAL A 325 -8.61 21.25 -3.93
CA VAL A 325 -9.05 20.65 -2.67
C VAL A 325 -9.55 19.24 -2.90
N MET A 326 -8.88 18.26 -2.30
CA MET A 326 -9.35 16.88 -2.20
C MET A 326 -10.15 16.74 -0.91
N VAL A 327 -11.38 16.24 -1.02
CA VAL A 327 -12.27 16.02 0.13
C VAL A 327 -12.49 14.54 0.37
N ASP A 328 -12.29 14.10 1.62
CA ASP A 328 -12.41 12.69 2.00
C ASP A 328 -13.69 12.41 2.77
N ILE A 329 -14.35 11.32 2.40
CA ILE A 329 -15.47 10.70 3.11
C ILE A 329 -15.08 9.27 3.45
N ILE A 330 -15.54 8.77 4.61
CA ILE A 330 -15.28 7.40 5.06
C ILE A 330 -16.58 6.61 5.09
N ALA A 331 -16.63 5.51 4.36
CA ALA A 331 -17.70 4.51 4.45
C ALA A 331 -17.39 3.49 5.56
N GLY A 332 -18.37 3.19 6.40
CA GLY A 332 -18.23 2.23 7.50
C GLY A 332 -18.11 2.84 8.89
N LEU A 333 -18.26 4.15 9.04
CA LEU A 333 -18.21 4.82 10.34
C LEU A 333 -19.36 4.37 11.27
N PRO A 334 -19.11 4.22 12.60
CA PRO A 334 -20.14 3.78 13.53
C PRO A 334 -21.27 4.80 13.67
N GLY A 335 -22.47 4.43 13.23
CA GLY A 335 -23.67 5.25 13.29
C GLY A 335 -24.11 5.81 11.95
N ASP A 336 -23.31 5.68 10.90
CA ASP A 336 -23.76 5.96 9.54
C ASP A 336 -24.54 4.76 8.98
N ARG A 337 -25.54 5.05 8.19
CA ARG A 337 -26.25 4.14 7.30
C ARG A 337 -25.85 4.43 5.86
N PHE A 338 -26.21 3.57 4.94
CA PHE A 338 -26.01 3.82 3.49
C PHE A 338 -26.50 5.22 3.08
N SER A 339 -27.72 5.60 3.51
CA SER A 339 -28.28 6.93 3.19
C SER A 339 -27.51 8.12 3.79
N ASP A 340 -26.75 7.92 4.88
CA ASP A 340 -25.93 8.98 5.48
C ASP A 340 -24.65 9.18 4.68
N ILE A 341 -24.06 8.09 4.16
CA ILE A 341 -22.92 8.15 3.27
C ILE A 341 -23.30 8.85 1.96
N CYS A 342 -24.41 8.43 1.32
CA CYS A 342 -24.92 9.09 0.12
C CYS A 342 -25.16 10.59 0.35
N ARG A 343 -25.79 10.95 1.46
CA ARG A 343 -26.05 12.36 1.81
C ARG A 343 -24.76 13.16 1.98
N SER A 344 -23.71 12.54 2.52
CA SER A 344 -22.42 13.19 2.68
C SER A 344 -21.75 13.44 1.34
N LEU A 345 -21.82 12.47 0.41
CA LEU A 345 -21.34 12.61 -0.97
C LEU A 345 -22.12 13.70 -1.71
N ASP A 346 -23.46 13.63 -1.68
CA ASP A 346 -24.34 14.60 -2.34
C ASP A 346 -24.10 16.01 -1.82
N TRP A 347 -23.94 16.17 -0.50
CA TRP A 347 -23.66 17.48 0.09
C TRP A 347 -22.38 18.10 -0.46
N VAL A 348 -21.28 17.33 -0.59
CA VAL A 348 -20.02 17.85 -1.15
C VAL A 348 -20.19 18.20 -2.62
N ILE A 349 -20.88 17.35 -3.39
CA ILE A 349 -21.11 17.54 -4.84
C ILE A 349 -22.01 18.76 -5.08
N GLU A 350 -23.15 18.87 -4.39
CA GLU A 350 -24.10 19.96 -4.56
C GLU A 350 -23.56 21.33 -4.12
N GLN A 351 -22.65 21.35 -3.14
CA GLN A 351 -22.00 22.59 -2.71
C GLN A 351 -20.78 22.95 -3.56
N GLU A 352 -20.40 22.12 -4.55
CA GLU A 352 -19.18 22.27 -5.36
C GLU A 352 -17.94 22.49 -4.47
N ALA A 353 -17.91 21.79 -3.32
CA ALA A 353 -16.91 22.00 -2.27
C ALA A 353 -15.72 21.07 -2.43
N TYR A 354 -15.26 20.83 -3.65
CA TYR A 354 -14.15 19.94 -3.97
C TYR A 354 -13.59 20.19 -5.35
N ASP A 355 -12.34 19.79 -5.59
CA ASP A 355 -11.74 19.54 -6.91
C ASP A 355 -11.61 18.02 -7.12
N PHE A 356 -11.31 17.29 -6.05
CA PHE A 356 -11.33 15.82 -6.00
C PHE A 356 -12.15 15.37 -4.80
N LEU A 357 -13.00 14.39 -4.99
CA LEU A 357 -13.77 13.76 -3.91
C LEU A 357 -13.34 12.30 -3.80
N MET A 358 -13.02 11.86 -2.57
CA MET A 358 -12.59 10.48 -2.31
C MET A 358 -13.50 9.81 -1.28
N LEU A 359 -13.85 8.56 -1.56
CA LEU A 359 -14.55 7.69 -0.62
C LEU A 359 -13.61 6.57 -0.16
N TYR A 360 -13.28 6.55 1.13
CA TYR A 360 -12.41 5.53 1.72
C TYR A 360 -13.20 4.53 2.55
N PRO A 361 -12.86 3.22 2.49
CA PRO A 361 -13.39 2.26 3.45
C PRO A 361 -12.75 2.45 4.83
N LEU A 362 -13.53 2.37 5.89
CA LEU A 362 -13.01 2.43 7.25
C LEU A 362 -12.15 1.19 7.56
N ALA A 363 -10.96 1.41 8.09
CA ALA A 363 -10.09 0.37 8.63
C ALA A 363 -10.00 0.47 10.17
N LEU A 364 -10.14 -0.65 10.87
CA LEU A 364 -9.93 -0.74 12.32
C LEU A 364 -8.45 -0.96 12.63
N LEU A 365 -7.65 0.10 12.51
CA LEU A 365 -6.21 0.06 12.70
C LEU A 365 -5.81 -0.34 14.13
N PRO A 366 -4.69 -1.08 14.32
CA PRO A 366 -4.18 -1.41 15.64
C PRO A 366 -4.02 -0.20 16.56
N ALA A 367 -4.23 -0.37 17.86
CA ALA A 367 -4.17 0.66 18.89
C ALA A 367 -5.15 1.84 18.75
N THR A 368 -6.03 1.88 17.76
CA THR A 368 -7.05 2.92 17.66
C THR A 368 -8.20 2.69 18.63
N GLU A 369 -8.89 3.77 19.01
CA GLU A 369 -10.04 3.70 19.91
C GLU A 369 -11.19 2.91 19.30
N LEU A 370 -11.46 3.08 18.00
CA LEU A 370 -12.50 2.29 17.33
C LEU A 370 -12.21 0.80 17.37
N ARG A 371 -10.95 0.39 17.18
CA ARG A 371 -10.58 -1.03 17.29
C ARG A 371 -10.78 -1.55 18.71
N GLN A 372 -10.38 -0.78 19.73
CA GLN A 372 -10.57 -1.17 21.13
C GLN A 372 -12.05 -1.27 21.51
N LYS A 373 -12.89 -0.41 20.96
CA LYS A 373 -14.34 -0.37 21.19
C LYS A 373 -15.16 -1.13 20.13
N ALA A 374 -14.52 -1.87 19.22
CA ALA A 374 -15.21 -2.53 18.10
C ALA A 374 -16.37 -3.43 18.57
N HIS A 375 -16.17 -4.22 19.62
CA HIS A 375 -17.19 -5.07 20.21
C HIS A 375 -18.36 -4.26 20.81
N GLU A 376 -18.08 -3.21 21.56
CA GLU A 376 -19.08 -2.31 22.16
C GLU A 376 -19.89 -1.61 21.06
N LEU A 377 -19.24 -1.16 20.00
CA LEU A 377 -19.84 -0.48 18.86
C LEU A 377 -20.43 -1.45 17.83
N GLN A 378 -20.33 -2.75 18.06
CA GLN A 378 -20.77 -3.82 17.15
C GLN A 378 -20.20 -3.63 15.73
N LEU A 379 -18.93 -3.25 15.63
CA LEU A 379 -18.22 -3.16 14.36
C LEU A 379 -17.63 -4.53 14.00
N PHE A 380 -17.92 -4.97 12.79
CA PHE A 380 -17.33 -6.15 12.19
C PHE A 380 -16.26 -5.71 11.21
N ALA A 381 -15.11 -6.34 11.24
CA ALA A 381 -14.00 -6.02 10.35
C ALA A 381 -13.18 -7.27 10.05
N MET A 382 -12.35 -7.18 9.03
CA MET A 382 -11.35 -8.20 8.74
C MET A 382 -10.40 -8.34 9.94
N ASP A 383 -10.05 -9.55 10.31
CA ASP A 383 -9.12 -9.84 11.41
C ASP A 383 -7.64 -9.68 11.01
N ARG A 384 -7.38 -9.50 9.70
CA ARG A 384 -6.08 -9.30 9.07
C ARG A 384 -6.03 -7.97 8.33
N PRO A 385 -4.83 -7.45 8.03
CA PRO A 385 -4.70 -6.28 7.17
C PRO A 385 -5.44 -6.49 5.82
N PRO A 386 -6.13 -5.50 5.33
CA PRO A 386 -6.18 -4.10 5.76
C PRO A 386 -7.22 -3.77 6.84
N TYR A 387 -7.77 -4.72 7.58
CA TYR A 387 -8.71 -4.54 8.70
C TYR A 387 -9.97 -3.74 8.34
N LEU A 388 -10.43 -3.85 7.10
CA LEU A 388 -11.59 -3.10 6.63
C LEU A 388 -12.85 -3.50 7.39
N VAL A 389 -13.67 -2.51 7.71
CA VAL A 389 -14.98 -2.73 8.30
C VAL A 389 -15.88 -3.38 7.26
N THR A 390 -16.47 -4.51 7.66
CA THR A 390 -17.40 -5.31 6.85
C THR A 390 -18.83 -5.17 7.33
N GLY A 391 -19.08 -4.42 8.42
CA GLY A 391 -20.41 -4.16 8.92
C GLY A 391 -20.43 -3.36 10.21
N ALA A 392 -21.54 -2.65 10.43
CA ALA A 392 -21.86 -1.89 11.64
C ALA A 392 -23.39 -1.92 11.88
N PRO A 393 -23.89 -1.51 13.05
CA PRO A 393 -25.32 -1.44 13.28
C PRO A 393 -26.04 -0.56 12.24
N GLY A 394 -26.91 -1.17 11.43
CA GLY A 394 -27.66 -0.50 10.37
C GLY A 394 -26.85 -0.25 9.08
N LEU A 395 -25.69 -0.86 8.94
CA LEU A 395 -24.83 -0.80 7.75
C LEU A 395 -24.23 -2.18 7.50
N SER A 396 -24.67 -2.87 6.48
CA SER A 396 -24.14 -4.19 6.07
C SER A 396 -22.92 -4.05 5.16
N ALA A 397 -22.24 -5.14 4.87
CA ALA A 397 -21.17 -5.17 3.86
C ALA A 397 -21.72 -4.76 2.48
N GLU A 398 -22.92 -5.21 2.12
CA GLU A 398 -23.57 -4.84 0.85
C GLU A 398 -23.89 -3.35 0.78
N ASP A 399 -24.30 -2.72 1.91
CA ASP A 399 -24.51 -1.28 1.98
C ASP A 399 -23.19 -0.50 1.76
N ILE A 400 -22.09 -0.99 2.31
CA ILE A 400 -20.77 -0.37 2.09
C ILE A 400 -20.40 -0.47 0.60
N HIS A 401 -20.57 -1.64 -0.02
CA HIS A 401 -20.35 -1.79 -1.46
C HIS A 401 -21.28 -0.92 -2.30
N ALA A 402 -22.55 -0.83 -1.90
CA ALA A 402 -23.52 0.05 -2.57
C ALA A 402 -23.11 1.53 -2.49
N ALA A 403 -22.48 1.96 -1.38
CA ALA A 403 -21.97 3.33 -1.26
C ALA A 403 -20.82 3.61 -2.24
N PHE A 404 -19.93 2.64 -2.48
CA PHE A 404 -18.89 2.78 -3.51
C PHE A 404 -19.49 2.84 -4.91
N ARG A 405 -20.45 1.97 -5.25
CA ARG A 405 -21.17 2.06 -6.52
C ARG A 405 -21.88 3.40 -6.71
N TYR A 406 -22.54 3.89 -5.66
CA TYR A 406 -23.20 5.19 -5.68
C TYR A 406 -22.19 6.33 -5.95
N TYR A 407 -21.03 6.28 -5.30
CA TYR A 407 -19.96 7.24 -5.55
C TYR A 407 -19.50 7.20 -7.02
N GLU A 408 -19.23 6.01 -7.58
CA GLU A 408 -18.82 5.83 -8.98
C GLU A 408 -19.87 6.37 -9.96
N GLU A 409 -21.17 6.12 -9.68
CA GLU A 409 -22.27 6.65 -10.48
C GLU A 409 -22.36 8.18 -10.43
N ARG A 410 -22.13 8.76 -9.26
CA ARG A 410 -22.17 10.22 -9.07
C ARG A 410 -20.98 10.93 -9.69
N MET A 411 -19.80 10.35 -9.60
CA MET A 411 -18.57 10.94 -10.12
C MET A 411 -18.32 10.61 -11.60
N GLY A 412 -18.94 9.57 -12.14
CA GLY A 412 -18.67 9.07 -13.49
C GLY A 412 -17.29 8.45 -13.63
N GLU A 413 -16.64 8.13 -12.53
CA GLU A 413 -15.29 7.57 -12.47
C GLU A 413 -15.29 6.26 -11.68
N ASP A 414 -14.40 5.36 -12.05
CA ASP A 414 -14.17 4.09 -11.38
C ASP A 414 -13.10 4.26 -10.29
N ILE A 415 -13.45 3.99 -9.02
CA ILE A 415 -12.53 4.14 -7.88
C ILE A 415 -11.38 3.13 -7.93
N SER A 416 -11.67 1.94 -8.43
CA SER A 416 -10.72 0.84 -8.45
C SER A 416 -10.61 0.27 -9.84
N PRO A 417 -9.95 1.00 -10.76
CA PRO A 417 -9.73 0.48 -12.08
C PRO A 417 -9.00 -0.86 -12.00
N LEU A 418 -9.54 -1.89 -12.70
CA LEU A 418 -8.83 -3.14 -12.89
C LEU A 418 -7.52 -2.84 -13.63
N GLU A 419 -6.44 -2.83 -12.89
CA GLU A 419 -5.13 -2.57 -13.45
C GLU A 419 -4.65 -3.78 -14.25
N MET A 420 -4.19 -3.52 -15.46
CA MET A 420 -3.62 -4.56 -16.29
C MET A 420 -2.24 -4.95 -15.79
N PRO A 421 -1.91 -6.24 -15.74
CA PRO A 421 -0.53 -6.65 -15.45
C PRO A 421 0.45 -5.94 -16.37
N PRO A 422 1.48 -5.28 -15.85
CA PRO A 422 2.38 -4.41 -16.62
C PRO A 422 3.15 -5.13 -17.74
N ALA A 423 3.34 -6.45 -17.63
CA ALA A 423 3.99 -7.25 -18.68
C ALA A 423 3.19 -7.30 -20.00
N LEU A 424 1.89 -6.99 -19.94
CA LEU A 424 0.99 -6.95 -21.09
C LEU A 424 0.89 -5.56 -21.71
N ALA A 425 1.32 -4.51 -21.01
CA ALA A 425 1.44 -3.19 -21.61
C ALA A 425 2.45 -3.27 -22.76
N LYS A 426 2.04 -2.84 -23.95
CA LYS A 426 2.90 -2.80 -25.14
C LYS A 426 4.19 -2.04 -24.83
N THR A 427 5.25 -2.74 -24.54
CA THR A 427 6.56 -2.14 -24.40
C THR A 427 7.30 -2.24 -25.72
N SER A 428 7.06 -1.29 -26.61
CA SER A 428 7.75 -1.22 -27.89
C SER A 428 9.16 -0.62 -27.80
N ASN A 429 9.59 -0.09 -26.65
CA ASN A 429 10.87 0.59 -26.50
C ASN A 429 11.81 -0.09 -25.50
N ALA A 430 13.03 -0.35 -25.93
CA ALA A 430 14.12 -0.95 -25.13
C ALA A 430 14.55 -0.13 -23.90
N LEU A 431 14.00 1.06 -23.70
CA LEU A 431 14.29 2.01 -22.61
C LEU A 431 13.20 2.05 -21.52
N ASP A 432 12.18 1.19 -21.61
CA ASP A 432 11.10 1.23 -20.62
C ASP A 432 11.59 0.71 -19.24
N PRO A 433 11.58 1.59 -18.22
CA PRO A 433 11.94 1.19 -16.86
C PRO A 433 11.07 0.06 -16.32
N LEU A 434 9.82 -0.08 -16.81
CA LEU A 434 8.88 -1.12 -16.40
C LEU A 434 9.36 -2.54 -16.72
N ARG A 435 10.18 -2.74 -17.77
CA ARG A 435 10.76 -4.05 -18.09
C ARG A 435 11.65 -4.62 -17.00
N LYS A 436 12.21 -3.76 -16.15
CA LYS A 436 13.00 -4.19 -14.98
C LYS A 436 12.13 -4.63 -13.81
N LEU A 437 10.84 -4.26 -13.82
CA LEU A 437 9.89 -4.47 -12.74
C LEU A 437 9.07 -5.74 -12.91
N CYS A 438 8.97 -6.25 -14.15
CA CYS A 438 8.21 -7.44 -14.50
C CYS A 438 9.12 -8.44 -15.19
N HIS A 439 9.00 -9.69 -14.80
CA HIS A 439 9.65 -10.78 -15.53
C HIS A 439 8.61 -11.52 -16.36
N LEU A 440 8.90 -11.73 -17.64
CA LEU A 440 8.17 -12.63 -18.50
C LEU A 440 8.96 -13.93 -18.63
N ILE A 441 8.32 -15.05 -18.30
CA ILE A 441 8.83 -16.39 -18.56
C ILE A 441 7.91 -17.03 -19.60
N GLU A 442 8.48 -17.41 -20.74
CA GLU A 442 7.76 -18.16 -21.78
C GLU A 442 8.11 -19.63 -21.67
N TRP A 443 7.10 -20.44 -21.42
CA TRP A 443 7.20 -21.90 -21.38
C TRP A 443 6.26 -22.48 -22.43
N LEU A 444 6.68 -22.39 -23.71
CA LEU A 444 5.85 -22.71 -24.86
C LEU A 444 5.90 -24.21 -25.21
N HIS A 445 7.01 -24.89 -24.91
CA HIS A 445 7.20 -26.31 -25.21
C HIS A 445 7.72 -27.07 -23.99
N PRO A 446 7.41 -28.38 -23.85
CA PRO A 446 7.81 -29.20 -22.71
C PRO A 446 9.31 -29.19 -22.40
N GLU A 447 10.14 -29.01 -23.42
CA GLU A 447 11.61 -29.01 -23.33
C GLU A 447 12.19 -27.61 -22.97
N GLY A 448 11.35 -26.57 -22.93
CA GLY A 448 11.79 -25.16 -22.96
C GLY A 448 12.20 -24.55 -21.64
N VAL A 449 11.84 -25.09 -20.50
CA VAL A 449 12.19 -24.56 -19.19
C VAL A 449 12.68 -25.68 -18.28
N ASN A 450 13.94 -25.61 -17.91
CA ASN A 450 14.43 -26.43 -16.81
C ASN A 450 14.22 -25.70 -15.48
N ASP A 451 14.11 -26.46 -14.42
CA ASP A 451 13.89 -25.97 -13.05
C ASP A 451 14.92 -24.90 -12.62
N ARG A 452 16.16 -24.95 -13.15
CA ARG A 452 17.21 -23.95 -12.90
C ARG A 452 16.87 -22.55 -13.47
N GLY A 453 16.08 -22.46 -14.54
CA GLY A 453 15.64 -21.17 -15.11
C GLY A 453 14.70 -20.42 -14.20
N PHE A 454 13.81 -21.12 -13.48
CA PHE A 454 12.90 -20.54 -12.49
C PHE A 454 13.61 -20.21 -11.16
N GLN A 455 14.50 -21.11 -10.71
CA GLN A 455 15.18 -20.96 -9.41
C GLN A 455 16.33 -19.95 -9.42
N ASN A 456 17.00 -19.75 -10.55
CA ASN A 456 18.20 -18.91 -10.63
C ASN A 456 17.95 -17.45 -11.04
N ARG A 457 16.71 -17.07 -11.31
CA ARG A 457 16.41 -15.68 -11.65
C ARG A 457 16.02 -14.92 -10.39
N HIS A 458 16.68 -13.78 -10.17
CA HIS A 458 16.19 -12.76 -9.26
C HIS A 458 14.88 -12.24 -9.85
N THR A 459 13.77 -12.88 -9.49
CA THR A 459 12.48 -12.54 -10.06
C THR A 459 12.03 -11.18 -9.56
N ALA A 460 11.46 -10.40 -10.46
CA ALA A 460 10.78 -9.18 -10.09
C ALA A 460 9.54 -9.49 -9.23
N TYR A 461 9.04 -8.47 -8.57
CA TYR A 461 7.81 -8.53 -7.79
C TYR A 461 6.62 -9.07 -8.61
N ALA A 462 6.51 -8.71 -9.88
CA ALA A 462 5.51 -9.24 -10.80
C ALA A 462 6.13 -10.26 -11.77
N LEU A 463 5.57 -11.44 -11.83
CA LEU A 463 5.90 -12.48 -12.79
C LEU A 463 4.72 -12.72 -13.73
N THR A 464 4.98 -12.67 -15.03
CA THR A 464 4.08 -13.21 -16.06
C THR A 464 4.66 -14.53 -16.57
N LEU A 465 3.86 -15.60 -16.42
CA LEU A 465 4.18 -16.92 -16.95
C LEU A 465 3.29 -17.21 -18.15
N ARG A 466 3.90 -17.30 -19.33
CA ARG A 466 3.20 -17.66 -20.56
C ARG A 466 3.38 -19.15 -20.84
N MET A 467 2.29 -19.90 -20.85
CA MET A 467 2.32 -21.36 -21.00
C MET A 467 1.76 -21.78 -22.36
N GLY A 468 2.50 -22.62 -23.08
CA GLY A 468 1.98 -23.28 -24.27
C GLY A 468 1.01 -24.41 -23.94
N LYS A 469 0.14 -24.75 -24.88
CA LYS A 469 -0.87 -25.79 -24.72
C LYS A 469 -0.30 -27.17 -24.34
N GLU A 470 0.82 -27.55 -24.98
CA GLU A 470 1.47 -28.84 -24.69
C GLU A 470 2.06 -28.89 -23.26
N VAL A 471 2.58 -27.76 -22.80
CA VAL A 471 3.05 -27.62 -21.42
C VAL A 471 1.89 -27.73 -20.46
N LEU A 472 0.81 -27.00 -20.72
CA LEU A 472 -0.39 -26.98 -19.88
C LEU A 472 -0.96 -28.40 -19.70
N ARG A 473 -1.00 -29.20 -20.77
CA ARG A 473 -1.45 -30.62 -20.77
C ARG A 473 -0.51 -31.57 -20.06
N THR A 474 0.63 -31.12 -19.58
CA THR A 474 1.61 -31.96 -18.88
C THR A 474 1.85 -31.45 -17.45
N PRO A 475 0.85 -31.52 -16.56
CA PRO A 475 0.94 -30.94 -15.20
C PRO A 475 2.15 -31.43 -14.41
N ARG A 476 2.59 -32.66 -14.60
CA ARG A 476 3.76 -33.26 -13.94
C ARG A 476 5.05 -32.46 -14.18
N LEU A 477 5.16 -31.70 -15.27
CA LEU A 477 6.36 -30.89 -15.59
C LEU A 477 6.36 -29.58 -14.83
N TRP A 478 5.26 -28.87 -14.83
CA TRP A 478 5.22 -27.49 -14.32
C TRP A 478 4.71 -27.40 -12.87
N THR A 479 3.89 -28.36 -12.40
CA THR A 479 3.34 -28.30 -11.03
C THR A 479 4.40 -28.18 -9.95
N PRO A 480 5.48 -29.01 -9.92
CA PRO A 480 6.51 -28.87 -8.89
C PRO A 480 7.20 -27.51 -8.92
N VAL A 481 7.48 -27.01 -10.12
CA VAL A 481 8.20 -25.74 -10.34
C VAL A 481 7.34 -24.57 -9.91
N LEU A 482 6.09 -24.52 -10.39
CA LEU A 482 5.17 -23.42 -10.07
C LEU A 482 4.74 -23.45 -8.59
N LYS A 483 4.54 -24.64 -8.02
CA LYS A 483 4.26 -24.81 -6.59
C LYS A 483 5.40 -24.23 -5.74
N ASN A 484 6.64 -24.58 -6.05
CA ASN A 484 7.81 -24.05 -5.34
C ASN A 484 7.89 -22.51 -5.47
N TYR A 485 7.65 -21.97 -6.68
CA TYR A 485 7.59 -20.53 -6.88
C TYR A 485 6.53 -19.87 -6.01
N LEU A 486 5.30 -20.39 -6.01
CA LEU A 486 4.18 -19.83 -5.26
C LEU A 486 4.41 -19.87 -3.74
N GLN A 487 5.00 -20.96 -3.24
CA GLN A 487 5.35 -21.11 -1.83
C GLN A 487 6.48 -20.18 -1.39
N SER A 488 7.45 -19.94 -2.27
CA SER A 488 8.59 -19.04 -1.99
C SER A 488 8.27 -17.55 -2.19
N ASN A 489 7.16 -17.24 -2.87
CA ASN A 489 6.75 -15.88 -3.21
C ASN A 489 5.26 -15.64 -2.92
N PRO A 490 4.78 -15.84 -1.67
CA PRO A 490 3.34 -15.76 -1.35
C PRO A 490 2.76 -14.36 -1.52
N TYR A 491 3.59 -13.31 -1.50
CA TYR A 491 3.18 -11.90 -1.62
C TYR A 491 3.57 -11.27 -2.96
N SER A 492 4.12 -12.03 -3.89
CA SER A 492 4.48 -11.53 -5.22
C SER A 492 3.32 -11.68 -6.20
N LEU A 493 3.25 -10.81 -7.21
CA LEU A 493 2.23 -10.88 -8.26
C LEU A 493 2.54 -12.01 -9.25
N LEU A 494 1.51 -12.72 -9.68
CA LEU A 494 1.59 -13.74 -10.72
C LEU A 494 0.44 -13.60 -11.70
N SER A 495 0.77 -13.46 -12.97
CA SER A 495 -0.16 -13.58 -14.09
C SER A 495 0.22 -14.78 -14.94
N VAL A 496 -0.70 -15.71 -15.15
CA VAL A 496 -0.46 -16.85 -16.05
C VAL A 496 -1.25 -16.64 -17.33
N GLU A 497 -0.57 -16.66 -18.46
CA GLU A 497 -1.13 -16.51 -19.78
C GLU A 497 -1.22 -17.88 -20.47
N VAL A 498 -2.40 -18.26 -20.94
CA VAL A 498 -2.65 -19.54 -21.61
C VAL A 498 -3.39 -19.34 -22.92
N PRO A 499 -3.22 -20.24 -23.93
CA PRO A 499 -3.93 -20.16 -25.21
C PRO A 499 -5.44 -20.34 -25.05
N ALA A 500 -6.23 -19.59 -25.84
CA ALA A 500 -7.70 -19.65 -25.82
C ALA A 500 -8.31 -20.96 -26.27
N ASP A 501 -7.55 -21.75 -27.02
CA ASP A 501 -7.95 -23.09 -27.43
C ASP A 501 -7.64 -24.17 -26.36
N SER A 502 -7.27 -23.74 -25.14
CA SER A 502 -7.13 -24.63 -23.99
C SER A 502 -8.52 -25.04 -23.49
N PHE A 503 -8.70 -26.35 -23.28
CA PHE A 503 -9.96 -26.86 -22.75
C PHE A 503 -10.05 -26.67 -21.23
N PRO A 504 -11.24 -26.63 -20.64
CA PRO A 504 -11.40 -26.52 -19.19
C PRO A 504 -10.60 -27.58 -18.40
N GLU A 505 -10.55 -28.80 -18.90
CA GLU A 505 -9.82 -29.91 -18.27
C GLU A 505 -8.29 -29.64 -18.26
N ASP A 506 -7.77 -28.97 -19.28
CA ASP A 506 -6.35 -28.58 -19.33
C ASP A 506 -6.01 -27.47 -18.28
N LEU A 507 -6.99 -26.63 -17.94
CA LEU A 507 -6.83 -25.50 -17.03
C LEU A 507 -7.01 -25.88 -15.56
N HIS A 508 -7.77 -26.94 -15.28
CA HIS A 508 -8.12 -27.34 -13.91
C HIS A 508 -6.91 -27.53 -12.97
N PRO A 509 -5.85 -28.26 -13.33
CA PRO A 509 -4.70 -28.41 -12.46
C PRO A 509 -3.99 -27.09 -12.16
N LEU A 510 -3.93 -26.18 -13.14
CA LEU A 510 -3.31 -24.87 -12.97
C LEU A 510 -4.14 -24.00 -12.02
N TRP A 511 -5.44 -23.92 -12.25
CA TRP A 511 -6.36 -23.17 -11.43
C TRP A 511 -6.35 -23.67 -9.97
N LYS A 512 -6.42 -24.98 -9.76
CA LYS A 512 -6.34 -25.61 -8.44
C LYS A 512 -5.07 -25.20 -7.72
N LEU A 513 -3.91 -25.31 -8.38
CA LEU A 513 -2.62 -24.93 -7.79
C LEU A 513 -2.55 -23.44 -7.42
N VAL A 514 -2.98 -22.55 -8.32
CA VAL A 514 -2.97 -21.10 -8.06
C VAL A 514 -3.94 -20.73 -6.93
N ARG A 515 -5.09 -21.41 -6.85
CA ARG A 515 -6.07 -21.22 -5.78
C ARG A 515 -5.53 -21.71 -4.42
N GLU A 516 -4.94 -22.90 -4.35
CA GLU A 516 -4.33 -23.42 -3.12
C GLU A 516 -3.23 -22.52 -2.56
N HIS A 517 -2.57 -21.76 -3.44
CA HIS A 517 -1.49 -20.83 -3.11
C HIS A 517 -1.85 -19.39 -3.51
N CYS A 518 -3.11 -19.00 -3.35
CA CYS A 518 -3.54 -17.63 -3.67
C CYS A 518 -2.84 -16.60 -2.78
N HIS A 519 -2.79 -15.37 -3.28
CA HIS A 519 -2.30 -14.25 -2.48
C HIS A 519 -3.18 -14.07 -1.24
N PRO A 520 -2.60 -13.77 -0.06
CA PRO A 520 -3.40 -13.60 1.17
C PRO A 520 -4.56 -12.62 1.04
N LEU A 521 -4.41 -11.53 0.29
CA LEU A 521 -5.48 -10.57 0.06
C LEU A 521 -6.57 -11.07 -0.91
N ASP A 522 -6.24 -11.98 -1.83
CA ASP A 522 -7.21 -12.53 -2.78
C ASP A 522 -8.21 -13.49 -2.10
N ARG A 523 -7.89 -13.98 -0.89
CA ARG A 523 -8.78 -14.89 -0.13
C ARG A 523 -10.08 -14.23 0.32
N ASP A 524 -9.97 -12.95 0.70
CA ASP A 524 -11.06 -12.27 1.38
C ASP A 524 -11.87 -11.36 0.44
N TYR A 525 -11.52 -11.28 -0.85
CA TYR A 525 -12.16 -10.41 -1.84
C TYR A 525 -12.49 -9.03 -1.27
N THR A 526 -11.49 -8.26 -1.02
CA THR A 526 -11.71 -6.86 -0.68
C THR A 526 -12.09 -6.09 -1.94
N VAL A 527 -13.07 -5.22 -1.80
CA VAL A 527 -13.76 -4.43 -2.84
C VAL A 527 -12.84 -3.62 -3.75
N THR A 528 -11.56 -3.57 -3.45
CA THR A 528 -10.72 -2.46 -3.87
C THR A 528 -9.47 -2.85 -4.66
N HIS A 529 -9.30 -4.08 -5.10
CA HIS A 529 -8.08 -4.41 -5.85
C HIS A 529 -8.27 -5.44 -6.95
N THR A 530 -7.46 -5.32 -7.99
CA THR A 530 -7.28 -6.36 -9.01
C THR A 530 -6.61 -7.57 -8.37
N PRO A 531 -7.08 -8.80 -8.65
CA PRO A 531 -6.48 -10.01 -8.08
C PRO A 531 -4.97 -10.06 -8.30
N TYR A 532 -4.22 -10.30 -7.24
CA TYR A 532 -2.77 -10.41 -7.29
C TYR A 532 -2.29 -11.67 -8.02
N ARG A 533 -3.18 -12.66 -8.16
CA ARG A 533 -2.93 -13.86 -8.94
C ARG A 533 -4.07 -14.13 -9.88
N SER A 534 -3.76 -14.20 -11.17
CA SER A 534 -4.73 -14.30 -12.24
C SER A 534 -4.27 -15.26 -13.33
N ILE A 535 -5.23 -15.90 -13.98
CA ILE A 535 -5.01 -16.72 -15.18
C ILE A 535 -5.76 -16.05 -16.32
N PHE A 536 -5.03 -15.68 -17.36
CA PHE A 536 -5.58 -15.03 -18.55
C PHE A 536 -5.60 -16.01 -19.71
N ILE A 537 -6.75 -16.12 -20.38
CA ILE A 537 -6.92 -16.96 -21.55
C ILE A 537 -6.93 -16.06 -22.80
N PHE A 538 -6.00 -16.28 -23.71
CA PHE A 538 -5.83 -15.45 -24.91
C PHE A 538 -6.32 -16.12 -26.17
N SER A 539 -7.00 -15.38 -27.02
CA SER A 539 -7.67 -15.89 -28.22
C SER A 539 -6.74 -16.17 -29.41
N ARG A 540 -5.48 -15.70 -29.44
CA ARG A 540 -4.55 -15.99 -30.56
C ARG A 540 -3.07 -15.79 -30.23
N MET A 541 -2.27 -16.80 -30.61
CA MET A 541 -0.84 -16.62 -30.91
C MET A 541 -0.71 -16.25 -32.40
N LYS A 542 -0.37 -14.99 -32.73
CA LYS A 542 0.15 -14.61 -34.03
C LYS A 542 1.64 -14.33 -33.88
N GLY A 543 2.47 -15.30 -34.21
CA GLY A 543 3.92 -15.16 -34.10
C GLY A 543 4.38 -14.94 -32.65
N LEU A 544 5.56 -14.34 -32.49
CA LEU A 544 6.17 -14.04 -31.18
C LEU A 544 5.59 -12.80 -30.48
N THR A 545 4.55 -12.17 -31.03
CA THR A 545 3.92 -10.97 -30.45
C THR A 545 2.53 -11.29 -29.98
N TRP A 546 2.36 -11.43 -28.67
CA TRP A 546 1.06 -11.45 -28.05
C TRP A 546 0.49 -10.03 -28.10
N LYS A 547 -0.69 -9.89 -28.71
CA LYS A 547 -1.50 -8.70 -28.52
C LYS A 547 -2.53 -9.00 -27.46
N TRP A 548 -2.68 -8.10 -26.51
CA TRP A 548 -3.87 -8.07 -25.67
C TRP A 548 -5.08 -7.95 -26.60
N PRO A 549 -6.06 -8.86 -26.54
CA PRO A 549 -7.25 -8.70 -27.35
C PRO A 549 -7.91 -7.35 -26.98
N ASP A 550 -8.21 -6.53 -27.96
CA ASP A 550 -9.12 -5.41 -27.73
C ASP A 550 -10.42 -6.03 -27.22
N PRO A 551 -10.92 -5.66 -26.02
CA PRO A 551 -12.16 -6.22 -25.50
C PRO A 551 -13.36 -5.97 -26.44
N ARG A 552 -13.20 -5.08 -27.43
CA ARG A 552 -14.18 -4.81 -28.48
C ARG A 552 -14.10 -5.76 -29.67
N GLU A 553 -13.07 -6.57 -29.79
CA GLU A 553 -12.88 -7.51 -30.89
C GLU A 553 -13.13 -8.95 -30.43
N SER A 554 -14.29 -9.51 -30.80
CA SER A 554 -14.48 -10.96 -30.75
C SER A 554 -13.59 -11.62 -31.80
N THR A 555 -12.69 -12.52 -31.38
CA THR A 555 -11.81 -13.21 -32.33
C THR A 555 -12.41 -14.59 -32.64
N PRO A 556 -12.79 -14.86 -33.91
CA PRO A 556 -13.25 -16.19 -34.28
C PRO A 556 -12.10 -17.19 -34.24
N VAL A 557 -12.29 -18.29 -33.55
CA VAL A 557 -11.37 -19.44 -33.53
C VAL A 557 -12.05 -20.63 -34.19
N VAL A 558 -11.38 -21.22 -35.17
CA VAL A 558 -11.85 -22.44 -35.84
C VAL A 558 -11.37 -23.62 -35.01
N LEU A 559 -12.30 -24.39 -34.45
CA LEU A 559 -12.01 -25.60 -33.70
C LEU A 559 -11.56 -26.71 -34.67
N PRO A 560 -10.90 -27.80 -34.18
CA PRO A 560 -10.48 -28.92 -35.01
C PRO A 560 -11.61 -29.61 -35.78
N ASN A 561 -12.85 -29.46 -35.34
CA ASN A 561 -14.06 -29.97 -35.99
C ASN A 561 -14.62 -29.03 -37.09
N GLY A 562 -13.93 -27.92 -37.39
CA GLY A 562 -14.37 -26.94 -38.40
C GLY A 562 -15.39 -25.91 -37.87
N GLN A 563 -15.82 -26.00 -36.64
CA GLN A 563 -16.78 -25.08 -36.03
C GLN A 563 -16.06 -23.76 -35.66
N THR A 564 -16.63 -22.62 -36.04
CA THR A 564 -16.11 -21.31 -35.64
C THR A 564 -16.80 -20.87 -34.37
N VAL A 565 -16.00 -20.60 -33.34
CA VAL A 565 -16.47 -20.08 -32.05
C VAL A 565 -15.82 -18.74 -31.79
N SER A 566 -16.60 -17.75 -31.38
CA SER A 566 -16.08 -16.46 -30.94
C SER A 566 -15.71 -16.56 -29.46
N PHE A 567 -14.44 -16.31 -29.15
CA PHE A 567 -13.98 -16.28 -27.76
C PHE A 567 -13.90 -14.84 -27.28
N HIS A 568 -14.44 -14.61 -26.11
CA HIS A 568 -14.16 -13.43 -25.30
C HIS A 568 -13.02 -13.76 -24.32
N PRO A 569 -12.18 -12.77 -23.94
CA PRO A 569 -11.19 -13.02 -22.89
C PRO A 569 -11.89 -13.47 -21.61
N VAL A 570 -11.41 -14.57 -21.04
CA VAL A 570 -11.94 -15.13 -19.79
C VAL A 570 -10.92 -14.85 -18.70
N LEU A 571 -11.33 -14.16 -17.65
CA LEU A 571 -10.57 -13.97 -16.44
C LEU A 571 -10.99 -15.02 -15.41
N LEU A 572 -10.08 -15.92 -15.06
CA LEU A 572 -10.29 -16.88 -13.98
C LEU A 572 -9.74 -16.29 -12.68
N LEU A 573 -10.60 -16.11 -11.71
CA LEU A 573 -10.23 -15.61 -10.39
C LEU A 573 -9.90 -16.79 -9.47
N ALA A 574 -8.70 -16.76 -8.91
CA ALA A 574 -8.27 -17.74 -7.91
C ALA A 574 -8.30 -17.08 -6.53
N GLY A 575 -9.25 -17.42 -5.67
CA GLY A 575 -9.21 -16.82 -4.33
C GLY A 575 -10.33 -17.12 -3.37
N THR A 576 -11.53 -17.48 -3.78
CA THR A 576 -12.65 -17.67 -2.83
C THR A 576 -13.45 -18.92 -3.06
N ASP A 577 -14.01 -19.49 -1.97
CA ASP A 577 -15.09 -20.47 -1.99
C ASP A 577 -16.47 -19.79 -2.06
N LYS A 578 -16.51 -18.46 -2.12
CA LYS A 578 -17.72 -17.66 -2.20
C LYS A 578 -17.99 -17.29 -3.65
N ASP A 579 -19.25 -17.17 -4.00
CA ASP A 579 -19.67 -16.64 -5.29
C ASP A 579 -19.01 -15.27 -5.53
N VAL A 580 -18.64 -15.00 -6.78
CA VAL A 580 -18.15 -13.66 -7.13
C VAL A 580 -19.28 -12.69 -6.84
N PRO A 581 -19.04 -11.65 -6.04
CA PRO A 581 -20.07 -10.68 -5.72
C PRO A 581 -20.65 -10.07 -6.99
N SER A 582 -21.97 -9.91 -7.03
CA SER A 582 -22.68 -9.32 -8.19
C SER A 582 -22.13 -7.96 -8.58
N TRP A 583 -21.74 -7.15 -7.60
CA TRP A 583 -21.14 -5.84 -7.81
C TRP A 583 -19.81 -5.91 -8.60
N PHE A 584 -18.99 -6.94 -8.37
CA PHE A 584 -17.73 -7.12 -9.11
C PHE A 584 -18.00 -7.47 -10.57
N LEU A 585 -19.00 -8.33 -10.82
CA LEU A 585 -19.46 -8.65 -12.18
C LEU A 585 -20.00 -7.42 -12.91
N GLU A 586 -20.78 -6.61 -12.21
CA GLU A 586 -21.29 -5.33 -12.73
C GLU A 586 -20.18 -4.32 -13.01
N HIS A 587 -19.18 -4.25 -12.15
CA HIS A 587 -18.01 -3.39 -12.31
C HIS A 587 -17.22 -3.74 -13.58
N ILE A 588 -16.96 -5.03 -13.79
CA ILE A 588 -16.31 -5.51 -15.01
C ILE A 588 -17.20 -5.27 -16.25
N ALA A 589 -18.50 -5.51 -16.14
CA ALA A 589 -19.44 -5.28 -17.23
C ALA A 589 -19.51 -3.80 -17.67
N LYS A 590 -19.43 -2.87 -16.72
CA LYS A 590 -19.41 -1.42 -17.03
C LYS A 590 -18.12 -0.98 -17.73
N ARG A 591 -16.99 -1.57 -17.38
CA ARG A 591 -15.69 -1.17 -17.87
C ARG A 591 -15.35 -1.73 -19.25
N TYR A 592 -15.84 -2.91 -19.55
CA TYR A 592 -15.60 -3.57 -20.82
C TYR A 592 -16.89 -3.56 -21.63
N PRO A 593 -16.98 -2.85 -22.78
CA PRO A 593 -18.17 -2.80 -23.65
C PRO A 593 -18.58 -4.19 -24.17
N SER A 594 -17.65 -5.13 -24.19
CA SER A 594 -17.89 -6.56 -24.32
C SER A 594 -17.20 -7.21 -23.12
N PRO A 595 -17.89 -7.34 -21.99
CA PRO A 595 -17.26 -7.85 -20.79
C PRO A 595 -16.66 -9.23 -21.07
N PRO A 596 -15.45 -9.50 -20.58
CA PRO A 596 -14.93 -10.86 -20.59
C PRO A 596 -15.95 -11.74 -19.87
N GLU A 597 -16.23 -12.90 -20.41
CA GLU A 597 -17.02 -13.89 -19.70
C GLU A 597 -16.25 -14.27 -18.43
N ILE A 598 -16.68 -13.75 -17.29
CA ILE A 598 -16.10 -14.11 -16.01
C ILE A 598 -16.74 -15.42 -15.62
N ARG A 599 -15.99 -16.47 -15.70
CA ARG A 599 -16.38 -17.76 -15.15
C ARG A 599 -15.64 -17.97 -13.84
N LEU A 600 -16.41 -18.09 -12.78
CA LEU A 600 -15.98 -18.93 -11.69
C LEU A 600 -15.93 -20.36 -12.23
N TRP A 601 -14.75 -20.91 -12.19
CA TRP A 601 -14.64 -22.33 -12.42
C TRP A 601 -15.16 -23.02 -11.16
N GLN A 602 -16.27 -23.76 -11.27
CA GLN A 602 -16.71 -24.71 -10.25
C GLN A 602 -16.08 -26.04 -10.59
N PRO A 603 -15.41 -26.70 -9.64
CA PRO A 603 -14.99 -28.09 -9.84
C PRO A 603 -16.20 -28.95 -10.17
N PRO A 604 -16.04 -30.04 -10.94
CA PRO A 604 -17.09 -31.03 -11.12
C PRO A 604 -17.61 -31.48 -9.74
N GLU A 605 -18.92 -31.63 -9.60
CA GLU A 605 -19.58 -31.98 -8.33
C GLU A 605 -19.07 -33.31 -7.71
N ASP A 606 -18.33 -34.12 -8.47
CA ASP A 606 -17.79 -35.43 -8.04
C ASP A 606 -16.45 -35.30 -7.26
N GLU A 607 -15.88 -34.09 -7.05
CA GLU A 607 -14.61 -33.86 -6.31
C GLU A 607 -14.76 -32.99 -5.05
N LEU A 608 -16.00 -32.74 -4.59
CA LEU A 608 -16.31 -32.18 -3.28
C LEU A 608 -16.59 -33.31 -2.31
#